data_535003a31d90df3c34f222a5aea6db33
#
_entry.id   535003a31d90df3c34f222a5aea6db33
#
_cell.length_a   1.000
_cell.length_b   1.000
_cell.length_c   1.000
_cell.angle_alpha   90.00
_cell.angle_beta   90.00
_cell.angle_gamma   90.00
#
_symmetry.space_group_name_H-M   'P 1'
#
loop_
_entity.id
_entity.type
_entity.pdbx_description
1 polymer ?
#
loop_
_entity_poly.entity_id
_entity_poly.type
_entity_poly.pdbx_seq_one_letter_code
_entity_poly.pdbx_strand_id
1 'polypeptide(L)'
;MVLSNAKTETDLAFTRKELKGLSYENAFGGSTSFLRRRYTKELKDVDIAITGVPFDQAVTNRPGARFGPRAIREASTLQTFDPPYGWDFDPMQELNIIDYGDMAFDYAKVQDFPSLLEQHISKILSNNVSTIVLGGDHFITYPILKAYYNKLGAPLSLLQFDAHSDTWPDDDKDRIDHGTMFYKAVKSGIIDPKTSVQVGIRTTNEDTLGVNIIDAREVHENGPVEVAKKNKINFRKSTHILNIRY
;
A
#
# COMPACT_ATOMS: atom_id res chain seq x y z
N MET A 1 15.72 -28.65 5.99
CA MET A 1 14.94 -28.24 4.82
C MET A 1 15.16 -29.24 3.72
N VAL A 2 14.13 -29.93 3.26
CA VAL A 2 14.26 -30.92 2.19
C VAL A 2 13.95 -30.20 0.88
N LEU A 3 14.96 -30.00 0.04
CA LEU A 3 14.83 -29.39 -1.29
C LEU A 3 14.23 -30.38 -2.30
N SER A 4 13.36 -31.30 -1.86
CA SER A 4 12.75 -32.31 -2.73
C SER A 4 11.90 -31.69 -3.84
N ASN A 5 11.30 -30.54 -3.59
CA ASN A 5 10.45 -29.86 -4.56
C ASN A 5 11.23 -29.18 -5.69
N ALA A 6 12.51 -28.85 -5.46
CA ALA A 6 13.38 -28.27 -6.49
C ALA A 6 13.62 -29.23 -7.69
N LYS A 7 13.25 -30.50 -7.57
CA LYS A 7 13.38 -31.50 -8.66
C LYS A 7 12.13 -31.61 -9.55
N THR A 8 10.98 -31.11 -9.04
CA THR A 8 9.69 -31.34 -9.71
C THR A 8 9.01 -30.03 -10.14
N GLU A 9 9.34 -28.90 -9.52
CA GLU A 9 8.75 -27.61 -9.81
C GLU A 9 9.84 -26.54 -9.94
N THR A 10 9.80 -25.77 -11.02
CA THR A 10 10.85 -24.82 -11.39
C THR A 10 10.51 -23.39 -11.01
N ASP A 11 9.23 -23.06 -10.75
CA ASP A 11 8.79 -21.69 -10.43
C ASP A 11 7.46 -21.70 -9.67
N LEU A 12 7.53 -21.57 -8.35
CA LEU A 12 6.33 -21.61 -7.51
C LEU A 12 5.44 -20.39 -7.67
N ALA A 13 5.97 -19.22 -8.06
CA ALA A 13 5.14 -18.03 -8.25
C ALA A 13 4.15 -18.19 -9.40
N PHE A 14 4.53 -18.89 -10.49
CA PHE A 14 3.67 -19.13 -11.65
C PHE A 14 2.99 -20.50 -11.63
N THR A 15 3.62 -21.50 -11.05
CA THR A 15 3.11 -22.89 -11.08
C THR A 15 2.28 -23.26 -9.86
N ARG A 16 2.44 -22.53 -8.74
CA ARG A 16 1.71 -22.85 -7.51
C ARG A 16 0.21 -22.68 -7.71
N LYS A 17 -0.55 -23.66 -7.26
CA LYS A 17 -2.02 -23.66 -7.31
C LYS A 17 -2.64 -23.15 -6.01
N GLU A 18 -1.96 -23.39 -4.91
CA GLU A 18 -2.39 -23.02 -3.56
C GLU A 18 -2.26 -21.52 -3.36
N LEU A 19 -3.21 -20.94 -2.62
CA LEU A 19 -3.19 -19.53 -2.24
C LEU A 19 -2.57 -19.31 -0.85
N LYS A 20 -2.47 -20.36 -0.04
CA LYS A 20 -1.90 -20.35 1.31
C LYS A 20 -0.60 -21.12 1.41
N GLY A 21 0.05 -21.02 2.56
CA GLY A 21 1.27 -21.77 2.86
C GLY A 21 2.56 -21.07 2.44
N LEU A 22 3.68 -21.59 2.94
CA LEU A 22 5.01 -21.07 2.68
C LEU A 22 5.54 -21.52 1.31
N SER A 23 6.54 -20.84 0.80
CA SER A 23 7.31 -21.25 -0.38
C SER A 23 8.66 -21.82 0.05
N TYR A 24 9.10 -22.88 -0.62
CA TYR A 24 10.39 -23.54 -0.34
C TYR A 24 11.41 -23.34 -1.48
N GLU A 25 11.11 -22.45 -2.41
CA GLU A 25 12.08 -22.09 -3.44
C GLU A 25 13.17 -21.21 -2.87
N ASN A 26 14.41 -21.37 -3.33
CA ASN A 26 15.53 -20.57 -2.82
C ASN A 26 15.32 -19.08 -3.06
N ALA A 27 15.61 -18.25 -2.06
CA ALA A 27 15.41 -16.82 -2.11
C ALA A 27 16.17 -16.10 -3.24
N PHE A 28 17.30 -16.68 -3.68
CA PHE A 28 18.15 -16.14 -4.74
C PHE A 28 17.78 -16.62 -6.16
N GLY A 29 16.82 -17.53 -6.27
CA GLY A 29 16.43 -18.15 -7.55
C GLY A 29 14.97 -17.96 -7.88
N GLY A 30 14.57 -18.36 -9.08
CA GLY A 30 13.20 -18.36 -9.55
C GLY A 30 12.66 -16.98 -9.92
N SER A 31 11.35 -16.90 -10.18
CA SER A 31 10.70 -15.63 -10.49
C SER A 31 10.30 -14.86 -9.23
N THR A 32 10.29 -13.56 -9.34
CA THR A 32 9.97 -12.66 -8.22
C THR A 32 8.50 -12.24 -8.26
N SER A 33 7.69 -12.86 -7.41
CA SER A 33 6.41 -12.32 -6.96
C SER A 33 6.52 -11.91 -5.49
N PHE A 34 5.62 -11.07 -4.99
CA PHE A 34 5.67 -10.64 -3.59
C PHE A 34 5.46 -11.84 -2.66
N LEU A 35 6.40 -12.08 -1.77
CA LEU A 35 6.44 -13.27 -0.89
C LEU A 35 6.20 -14.59 -1.64
N ARG A 36 6.62 -14.65 -2.89
CA ARG A 36 6.41 -15.80 -3.80
C ARG A 36 4.96 -16.28 -3.84
N ARG A 37 4.01 -15.34 -3.70
CA ARG A 37 2.59 -15.63 -3.86
C ARG A 37 2.29 -15.89 -5.32
N ARG A 38 1.20 -16.63 -5.56
CA ARG A 38 0.72 -16.91 -6.92
C ARG A 38 0.58 -15.62 -7.70
N TYR A 39 1.28 -15.51 -8.82
CA TYR A 39 1.20 -14.38 -9.73
C TYR A 39 0.03 -14.60 -10.70
N THR A 40 -1.08 -13.91 -10.49
CA THR A 40 -2.30 -14.14 -11.26
C THR A 40 -3.22 -12.92 -11.23
N LYS A 41 -4.06 -12.79 -12.26
CA LYS A 41 -5.16 -11.80 -12.31
C LYS A 41 -6.52 -12.40 -11.89
N GLU A 42 -6.55 -13.65 -11.47
CA GLU A 42 -7.76 -14.31 -10.98
C GLU A 42 -8.03 -13.91 -9.52
N LEU A 43 -9.21 -13.36 -9.27
CA LEU A 43 -9.61 -12.83 -7.94
C LEU A 43 -10.57 -13.75 -7.19
N LYS A 44 -10.88 -14.92 -7.73
CA LYS A 44 -11.76 -15.87 -7.07
C LYS A 44 -11.13 -16.43 -5.80
N ASP A 45 -11.87 -16.43 -4.71
CA ASP A 45 -11.46 -16.95 -3.40
C ASP A 45 -10.22 -16.25 -2.82
N VAL A 46 -9.94 -14.99 -3.22
CA VAL A 46 -8.81 -14.17 -2.79
C VAL A 46 -9.27 -13.18 -1.72
N ASP A 47 -8.50 -13.06 -0.62
CA ASP A 47 -8.71 -12.05 0.42
C ASP A 47 -7.95 -10.77 0.13
N ILE A 48 -6.69 -10.90 -0.32
CA ILE A 48 -5.79 -9.77 -0.58
C ILE A 48 -5.10 -9.92 -1.93
N ALA A 49 -5.18 -8.88 -2.76
CA ALA A 49 -4.41 -8.74 -3.99
C ALA A 49 -3.29 -7.71 -3.81
N ILE A 50 -2.05 -8.15 -4.02
CA ILE A 50 -0.89 -7.27 -3.99
C ILE A 50 -0.65 -6.77 -5.40
N THR A 51 -0.68 -5.45 -5.60
CA THR A 51 -0.50 -4.85 -6.93
C THR A 51 0.55 -3.75 -6.91
N GLY A 52 1.39 -3.70 -7.93
CA GLY A 52 2.39 -2.65 -8.09
C GLY A 52 1.87 -1.50 -8.94
N VAL A 53 2.27 -0.29 -8.58
CA VAL A 53 1.98 0.95 -9.31
C VAL A 53 3.29 1.68 -9.57
N PRO A 54 4.00 1.34 -10.66
CA PRO A 54 5.34 1.85 -10.97
C PRO A 54 5.30 3.27 -11.57
N PHE A 55 4.77 4.22 -10.82
CA PHE A 55 4.64 5.63 -11.18
C PHE A 55 5.62 6.49 -10.40
N ASP A 56 6.26 7.49 -11.01
CA ASP A 56 7.14 8.46 -10.36
C ASP A 56 7.22 9.82 -11.06
N GLN A 57 6.18 10.18 -11.79
CA GLN A 57 6.18 11.44 -12.55
C GLN A 57 5.75 12.66 -11.74
N ALA A 58 5.30 12.46 -10.48
CA ALA A 58 5.02 13.56 -9.56
C ALA A 58 6.19 13.86 -8.59
N VAL A 59 7.32 13.15 -8.67
CA VAL A 59 8.46 13.41 -7.79
C VAL A 59 9.10 14.75 -8.08
N THR A 60 9.50 15.48 -7.03
CA THR A 60 10.06 16.82 -7.13
C THR A 60 11.60 16.84 -7.18
N ASN A 61 12.27 15.74 -6.76
CA ASN A 61 13.73 15.71 -6.67
C ASN A 61 14.34 14.53 -7.43
N ARG A 62 14.20 13.30 -6.93
CA ARG A 62 14.85 12.12 -7.51
C ARG A 62 13.83 11.16 -8.10
N PRO A 63 13.77 11.00 -9.44
CA PRO A 63 13.01 9.93 -10.05
C PRO A 63 13.63 8.56 -9.72
N GLY A 64 12.84 7.50 -9.90
CA GLY A 64 13.29 6.12 -9.64
C GLY A 64 12.35 5.33 -8.76
N ALA A 65 11.38 5.97 -8.09
CA ALA A 65 10.36 5.28 -7.31
C ALA A 65 9.54 4.28 -8.13
N ARG A 66 9.47 4.44 -9.47
CA ARG A 66 8.86 3.46 -10.40
C ARG A 66 9.47 2.06 -10.31
N PHE A 67 10.69 1.93 -9.83
CA PHE A 67 11.34 0.64 -9.61
C PHE A 67 10.99 0.00 -8.26
N GLY A 68 10.28 0.72 -7.38
CA GLY A 68 9.90 0.27 -6.04
C GLY A 68 9.15 -1.05 -6.03
N PRO A 69 8.07 -1.24 -6.82
CA PRO A 69 7.33 -2.51 -6.82
C PRO A 69 8.20 -3.73 -7.14
N ARG A 70 9.12 -3.59 -8.11
CA ARG A 70 10.04 -4.65 -8.47
C ARG A 70 11.06 -4.95 -7.36
N ALA A 71 11.66 -3.91 -6.79
CA ALA A 71 12.64 -4.07 -5.72
C ALA A 71 12.03 -4.66 -4.45
N ILE A 72 10.80 -4.26 -4.11
CA ILE A 72 10.07 -4.81 -2.95
C ILE A 72 9.75 -6.29 -3.17
N ARG A 73 9.33 -6.71 -4.37
CA ARG A 73 9.11 -8.13 -4.68
C ARG A 73 10.38 -8.94 -4.54
N GLU A 74 11.48 -8.44 -5.07
CA GLU A 74 12.79 -9.09 -4.96
C GLU A 74 13.20 -9.25 -3.50
N ALA A 75 13.17 -8.17 -2.71
CA ALA A 75 13.49 -8.22 -1.29
C ALA A 75 12.55 -9.15 -0.49
N SER A 76 11.29 -9.23 -0.85
CA SER A 76 10.29 -10.07 -0.16
C SER A 76 10.56 -11.56 -0.28
N THR A 77 11.36 -12.00 -1.26
CA THR A 77 11.71 -13.43 -1.41
C THR A 77 12.47 -13.99 -0.22
N LEU A 78 13.16 -13.13 0.54
CA LEU A 78 13.85 -13.52 1.77
C LEU A 78 12.91 -13.88 2.92
N GLN A 79 11.65 -13.45 2.85
CA GLN A 79 10.67 -13.59 3.93
C GLN A 79 9.66 -14.75 3.68
N THR A 80 9.96 -15.65 2.76
CA THR A 80 8.99 -16.68 2.32
C THR A 80 9.01 -17.95 3.15
N PHE A 81 10.00 -18.10 4.04
CA PHE A 81 10.26 -19.36 4.74
C PHE A 81 9.71 -19.40 6.16
N ASP A 82 9.54 -18.26 6.79
CA ASP A 82 9.19 -18.15 8.19
C ASP A 82 8.02 -17.17 8.39
N PRO A 83 7.16 -17.39 9.41
CA PRO A 83 6.18 -16.40 9.82
C PRO A 83 6.86 -15.14 10.37
N PRO A 84 6.18 -13.99 10.44
CA PRO A 84 6.73 -12.77 10.99
C PRO A 84 7.18 -12.95 12.44
N TYR A 85 8.39 -12.49 12.77
CA TYR A 85 8.94 -12.60 14.12
C TYR A 85 8.02 -11.95 15.17
N GLY A 86 7.78 -12.70 16.24
CA GLY A 86 6.95 -12.23 17.37
C GLY A 86 5.43 -12.25 17.14
N TRP A 87 4.98 -12.76 16.01
CA TRP A 87 3.56 -13.00 15.75
C TRP A 87 3.19 -14.42 16.21
N ASP A 88 1.98 -14.57 16.73
CA ASP A 88 1.41 -15.84 17.16
C ASP A 88 0.61 -16.54 16.05
N PHE A 89 0.60 -15.98 14.86
CA PHE A 89 -0.04 -16.54 13.66
C PHE A 89 0.81 -16.23 12.42
N ASP A 90 0.59 -17.04 11.38
CA ASP A 90 1.18 -16.84 10.06
C ASP A 90 0.10 -16.34 9.07
N PRO A 91 0.15 -15.08 8.63
CA PRO A 91 -0.85 -14.55 7.69
C PRO A 91 -0.91 -15.33 6.37
N MET A 92 0.17 -16.02 5.98
CA MET A 92 0.19 -16.84 4.76
C MET A 92 -0.58 -18.16 4.90
N GLN A 93 -0.87 -18.59 6.13
CA GLN A 93 -1.72 -19.74 6.41
C GLN A 93 -3.19 -19.33 6.58
N GLU A 94 -3.44 -18.11 7.02
CA GLU A 94 -4.79 -17.62 7.32
C GLU A 94 -5.49 -16.99 6.12
N LEU A 95 -4.74 -16.25 5.27
CA LEU A 95 -5.29 -15.42 4.20
C LEU A 95 -4.91 -15.96 2.81
N ASN A 96 -5.85 -15.88 1.88
CA ASN A 96 -5.63 -16.15 0.47
C ASN A 96 -5.03 -14.91 -0.20
N ILE A 97 -3.72 -14.90 -0.38
CA ILE A 97 -2.97 -13.75 -0.89
C ILE A 97 -2.38 -14.07 -2.27
N ILE A 98 -2.57 -13.16 -3.22
CA ILE A 98 -1.97 -13.24 -4.55
C ILE A 98 -1.11 -12.02 -4.86
N ASP A 99 -0.12 -12.19 -5.75
CA ASP A 99 0.50 -11.09 -6.46
C ASP A 99 -0.30 -10.83 -7.74
N TYR A 100 -1.02 -9.72 -7.77
CA TYR A 100 -1.85 -9.31 -8.90
C TYR A 100 -1.02 -8.67 -10.03
N GLY A 101 0.30 -8.53 -9.83
CA GLY A 101 1.21 -7.87 -10.75
C GLY A 101 1.05 -6.36 -10.80
N ASP A 102 1.72 -5.72 -11.74
CA ASP A 102 1.70 -4.28 -11.87
C ASP A 102 0.54 -3.78 -12.73
N MET A 103 0.13 -2.54 -12.44
CA MET A 103 -0.74 -1.76 -13.31
C MET A 103 0.04 -1.32 -14.56
N ALA A 104 -0.53 -1.56 -15.73
CA ALA A 104 -0.01 -1.03 -16.99
C ALA A 104 -0.67 0.34 -17.30
N PHE A 105 0.13 1.30 -17.72
CA PHE A 105 -0.33 2.62 -18.18
C PHE A 105 0.63 3.19 -19.22
N ASP A 106 0.15 4.14 -20.02
CA ASP A 106 0.99 4.87 -20.98
C ASP A 106 1.70 6.01 -20.24
N TYR A 107 3.00 5.86 -20.05
CA TYR A 107 3.84 6.85 -19.36
C TYR A 107 3.91 8.21 -20.08
N ALA A 108 3.56 8.27 -21.35
CA ALA A 108 3.48 9.52 -22.11
C ALA A 108 2.14 10.26 -21.92
N LYS A 109 1.12 9.63 -21.33
CA LYS A 109 -0.20 10.19 -21.07
C LYS A 109 -0.47 10.31 -19.57
N VAL A 110 0.32 11.14 -18.91
CA VAL A 110 0.30 11.30 -17.45
C VAL A 110 -1.08 11.69 -16.91
N GLN A 111 -1.84 12.50 -17.65
CA GLN A 111 -3.14 12.98 -17.20
C GLN A 111 -4.20 11.88 -17.14
N ASP A 112 -4.02 10.78 -17.86
CA ASP A 112 -4.93 9.63 -17.80
C ASP A 112 -4.69 8.76 -16.56
N PHE A 113 -3.48 8.86 -15.97
CA PHE A 113 -3.01 7.97 -14.90
C PHE A 113 -3.93 7.92 -13.67
N PRO A 114 -4.43 9.06 -13.11
CA PRO A 114 -5.28 9.01 -11.92
C PRO A 114 -6.55 8.20 -12.14
N SER A 115 -7.20 8.38 -13.30
CA SER A 115 -8.41 7.64 -13.67
C SER A 115 -8.14 6.16 -13.89
N LEU A 116 -7.04 5.82 -14.56
CA LEU A 116 -6.66 4.43 -14.81
C LEU A 116 -6.34 3.70 -13.50
N LEU A 117 -5.67 4.36 -12.55
CA LEU A 117 -5.38 3.77 -11.25
C LEU A 117 -6.65 3.57 -10.42
N GLU A 118 -7.55 4.56 -10.39
CA GLU A 118 -8.85 4.43 -9.73
C GLU A 118 -9.64 3.23 -10.29
N GLN A 119 -9.69 3.07 -11.61
CA GLN A 119 -10.34 1.93 -12.26
C GLN A 119 -9.66 0.59 -11.93
N HIS A 120 -8.32 0.56 -11.91
CA HIS A 120 -7.56 -0.64 -11.58
C HIS A 120 -7.88 -1.14 -10.16
N ILE A 121 -7.88 -0.24 -9.19
CA ILE A 121 -8.22 -0.56 -7.79
C ILE A 121 -9.70 -0.94 -7.66
N SER A 122 -10.59 -0.17 -8.30
CA SER A 122 -12.04 -0.46 -8.29
C SER A 122 -12.37 -1.85 -8.83
N LYS A 123 -11.65 -2.32 -9.85
CA LYS A 123 -11.79 -3.67 -10.39
C LYS A 123 -11.47 -4.74 -9.34
N ILE A 124 -10.43 -4.56 -8.53
CA ILE A 124 -10.08 -5.49 -7.46
C ILE A 124 -11.17 -5.44 -6.36
N LEU A 125 -11.51 -4.24 -5.91
CA LEU A 125 -12.50 -4.02 -4.85
C LEU A 125 -13.91 -4.53 -5.22
N SER A 126 -14.29 -4.53 -6.51
CA SER A 126 -15.58 -5.05 -6.96
C SER A 126 -15.74 -6.55 -6.73
N ASN A 127 -14.65 -7.29 -6.57
CA ASN A 127 -14.62 -8.70 -6.22
C ASN A 127 -14.56 -8.95 -4.69
N ASN A 128 -14.75 -7.91 -3.87
CA ASN A 128 -14.60 -7.95 -2.40
C ASN A 128 -13.19 -8.36 -1.93
N VAL A 129 -12.18 -8.08 -2.73
CA VAL A 129 -10.77 -8.33 -2.44
C VAL A 129 -10.13 -7.04 -1.97
N SER A 130 -9.40 -7.08 -0.84
CA SER A 130 -8.62 -5.95 -0.34
C SER A 130 -7.32 -5.80 -1.13
N THR A 131 -6.69 -4.61 -1.09
CA THR A 131 -5.43 -4.38 -1.80
C THR A 131 -4.28 -4.04 -0.87
N ILE A 132 -3.09 -4.55 -1.19
CA ILE A 132 -1.80 -3.98 -0.78
C ILE A 132 -1.15 -3.41 -2.04
N VAL A 133 -0.86 -2.12 -2.02
CA VAL A 133 -0.31 -1.43 -3.19
C VAL A 133 1.16 -1.13 -2.96
N LEU A 134 2.00 -1.63 -3.86
CA LEU A 134 3.43 -1.35 -3.88
C LEU A 134 3.69 -0.12 -4.76
N GLY A 135 4.09 0.99 -4.16
CA GLY A 135 4.40 2.23 -4.90
C GLY A 135 5.87 2.29 -5.32
N GLY A 136 6.09 3.20 -5.90
CA GLY A 136 5.99 4.37 -6.70
C GLY A 136 5.94 5.67 -5.88
N ASP A 137 5.54 6.66 -6.58
CA ASP A 137 5.31 8.00 -6.07
C ASP A 137 4.13 8.04 -5.09
N HIS A 138 4.20 8.90 -4.09
CA HIS A 138 3.14 9.01 -3.09
C HIS A 138 1.80 9.52 -3.65
N PHE A 139 1.81 10.23 -4.77
CA PHE A 139 0.58 10.67 -5.45
C PHE A 139 -0.40 9.52 -5.73
N ILE A 140 0.09 8.29 -5.94
CA ILE A 140 -0.76 7.11 -6.19
C ILE A 140 -1.84 6.91 -5.11
N THR A 141 -1.60 7.40 -3.90
CA THR A 141 -2.54 7.28 -2.79
C THR A 141 -3.87 7.96 -3.07
N TYR A 142 -3.89 9.11 -3.75
CA TYR A 142 -5.13 9.84 -4.00
C TYR A 142 -6.15 9.08 -4.85
N PRO A 143 -5.82 8.54 -6.03
CA PRO A 143 -6.73 7.69 -6.81
C PRO A 143 -7.15 6.41 -6.07
N ILE A 144 -6.27 5.84 -5.24
CA ILE A 144 -6.59 4.67 -4.42
C ILE A 144 -7.68 5.01 -3.39
N LEU A 145 -7.51 6.13 -2.67
CA LEU A 145 -8.51 6.61 -1.71
C LEU A 145 -9.87 6.85 -2.37
N LYS A 146 -9.89 7.43 -3.58
CA LYS A 146 -11.12 7.61 -4.36
C LYS A 146 -11.82 6.29 -4.66
N ALA A 147 -11.07 5.27 -5.08
CA ALA A 147 -11.63 3.95 -5.37
C ALA A 147 -12.26 3.32 -4.12
N TYR A 148 -11.59 3.40 -2.96
CA TYR A 148 -12.13 2.92 -1.70
C TYR A 148 -13.35 3.72 -1.23
N TYR A 149 -13.29 5.04 -1.30
CA TYR A 149 -14.43 5.91 -0.96
C TYR A 149 -15.66 5.57 -1.81
N ASN A 150 -15.50 5.40 -3.11
CA ASN A 150 -16.58 5.03 -4.02
C ASN A 150 -17.14 3.63 -3.73
N LYS A 151 -16.29 2.67 -3.35
CA LYS A 151 -16.73 1.31 -2.97
C LYS A 151 -17.53 1.30 -1.67
N LEU A 152 -17.13 2.08 -0.69
CA LEU A 152 -17.67 2.04 0.67
C LEU A 152 -18.82 3.02 0.89
N GLY A 153 -18.87 4.10 0.10
CA GLY A 153 -19.90 5.13 0.20
C GLY A 153 -19.81 5.99 1.47
N ALA A 154 -18.64 6.01 2.13
CA ALA A 154 -18.40 6.75 3.36
C ALA A 154 -16.96 7.28 3.43
N PRO A 155 -16.71 8.40 4.15
CA PRO A 155 -15.37 8.91 4.37
C PRO A 155 -14.45 7.88 5.03
N LEU A 156 -13.18 7.90 4.63
CA LEU A 156 -12.13 6.99 5.10
C LEU A 156 -11.38 7.60 6.29
N SER A 157 -10.90 6.76 7.17
CA SER A 157 -9.89 7.14 8.17
C SER A 157 -8.50 6.77 7.67
N LEU A 158 -7.59 7.73 7.65
CA LEU A 158 -6.20 7.56 7.22
C LEU A 158 -5.30 7.30 8.42
N LEU A 159 -4.48 6.25 8.35
CA LEU A 159 -3.28 6.10 9.17
C LEU A 159 -2.07 6.19 8.26
N GLN A 160 -1.32 7.29 8.38
CA GLN A 160 -0.13 7.56 7.57
C GLN A 160 1.13 7.55 8.44
N PHE A 161 2.16 6.86 7.96
CA PHE A 161 3.52 6.94 8.50
C PHE A 161 4.40 7.64 7.48
N ASP A 162 4.77 8.89 7.75
CA ASP A 162 5.50 9.74 6.81
C ASP A 162 6.27 10.86 7.52
N ALA A 163 7.24 11.43 6.82
CA ALA A 163 7.93 12.67 7.20
C ALA A 163 7.11 13.92 6.87
N HIS A 164 6.20 13.83 5.88
CA HIS A 164 5.47 14.94 5.29
C HIS A 164 3.97 14.76 5.49
N SER A 165 3.25 15.88 5.66
CA SER A 165 1.78 15.84 5.79
C SER A 165 1.07 15.70 4.45
N ASP A 166 1.69 16.18 3.37
CA ASP A 166 1.14 16.25 2.01
C ASP A 166 -0.26 16.91 1.93
N THR A 167 -0.42 17.94 2.78
CA THR A 167 -1.65 18.74 2.92
C THR A 167 -1.50 20.16 2.41
N TRP A 168 -0.51 20.43 1.53
CA TRP A 168 -0.33 21.76 0.93
C TRP A 168 -1.55 22.17 0.12
N PRO A 169 -2.05 23.42 0.26
CA PRO A 169 -3.21 23.90 -0.49
C PRO A 169 -3.00 23.83 -2.00
N ASP A 170 -4.00 23.33 -2.71
CA ASP A 170 -4.00 23.24 -4.17
C ASP A 170 -5.46 23.18 -4.67
N ASP A 171 -5.86 24.19 -5.42
CA ASP A 171 -7.19 24.27 -6.00
C ASP A 171 -7.28 23.69 -7.42
N ASP A 172 -6.15 23.32 -8.02
CA ASP A 172 -6.12 22.64 -9.31
C ASP A 172 -6.44 21.15 -9.14
N LYS A 173 -7.63 20.76 -9.56
CA LYS A 173 -8.14 19.39 -9.43
C LYS A 173 -7.38 18.36 -10.28
N ASP A 174 -6.79 18.81 -11.37
CA ASP A 174 -6.15 17.96 -12.38
C ASP A 174 -4.63 17.86 -12.16
N ARG A 175 -4.11 18.64 -11.24
CA ARG A 175 -2.69 18.62 -10.91
C ARG A 175 -2.29 17.31 -10.23
N ILE A 176 -1.29 16.67 -10.81
CA ILE A 176 -0.65 15.45 -10.30
C ILE A 176 0.53 15.88 -9.43
N ASP A 177 0.36 15.82 -8.11
CA ASP A 177 1.33 16.32 -7.13
C ASP A 177 1.23 15.52 -5.82
N HIS A 178 2.35 15.05 -5.31
CA HIS A 178 2.38 14.24 -4.11
C HIS A 178 2.26 15.06 -2.80
N GLY A 179 2.54 16.36 -2.82
CA GLY A 179 2.47 17.22 -1.64
C GLY A 179 1.07 17.78 -1.34
N THR A 180 0.12 17.63 -2.27
CA THR A 180 -1.21 18.25 -2.19
C THR A 180 -2.36 17.24 -2.11
N MET A 181 -2.07 15.97 -2.22
CA MET A 181 -3.09 14.93 -2.39
C MET A 181 -4.01 14.76 -1.18
N PHE A 182 -3.49 14.89 0.05
CA PHE A 182 -4.34 14.80 1.24
C PHE A 182 -5.16 16.08 1.47
N TYR A 183 -4.67 17.24 1.04
CA TYR A 183 -5.50 18.44 0.97
C TYR A 183 -6.75 18.18 0.11
N LYS A 184 -6.57 17.68 -1.10
CA LYS A 184 -7.67 17.35 -2.02
C LYS A 184 -8.59 16.28 -1.44
N ALA A 185 -8.04 15.25 -0.79
CA ALA A 185 -8.83 14.17 -0.21
C ALA A 185 -9.70 14.64 0.98
N VAL A 186 -9.18 15.52 1.84
CA VAL A 186 -9.95 16.11 2.95
C VAL A 186 -11.00 17.09 2.42
N LYS A 187 -10.63 18.02 1.53
CA LYS A 187 -11.56 19.02 0.98
C LYS A 187 -12.72 18.40 0.19
N SER A 188 -12.48 17.26 -0.47
CA SER A 188 -13.54 16.52 -1.19
C SER A 188 -14.31 15.53 -0.31
N GLY A 189 -14.03 15.44 0.98
CA GLY A 189 -14.74 14.56 1.92
C GLY A 189 -14.41 13.07 1.76
N ILE A 190 -13.35 12.74 1.05
CA ILE A 190 -12.85 11.35 0.88
C ILE A 190 -12.26 10.84 2.20
N ILE A 191 -11.54 11.71 2.92
CA ILE A 191 -10.96 11.44 4.23
C ILE A 191 -11.70 12.24 5.29
N ASP A 192 -12.05 11.58 6.41
CA ASP A 192 -12.46 12.26 7.64
C ASP A 192 -11.21 12.62 8.45
N PRO A 193 -10.83 13.91 8.52
CA PRO A 193 -9.64 14.33 9.25
C PRO A 193 -9.73 14.05 10.76
N LYS A 194 -10.92 14.04 11.34
CA LYS A 194 -11.13 13.83 12.79
C LYS A 194 -10.80 12.40 13.23
N THR A 195 -10.90 11.46 12.32
CA THR A 195 -10.59 10.03 12.57
C THR A 195 -9.27 9.60 11.94
N SER A 196 -8.54 10.54 11.34
CA SER A 196 -7.27 10.30 10.65
C SER A 196 -6.07 10.72 11.49
N VAL A 197 -4.95 10.03 11.30
CA VAL A 197 -3.70 10.26 12.02
C VAL A 197 -2.51 10.20 11.07
N GLN A 198 -1.60 11.16 11.21
CA GLN A 198 -0.31 11.18 10.54
C GLN A 198 0.81 11.06 11.57
N VAL A 199 1.69 10.06 11.44
CA VAL A 199 2.73 9.72 12.41
C VAL A 199 4.12 9.94 11.81
N GLY A 200 4.99 10.60 12.56
CA GLY A 200 6.39 10.83 12.17
C GLY A 200 6.64 12.11 11.38
N ILE A 201 5.64 13.01 11.33
CA ILE A 201 5.75 14.27 10.61
C ILE A 201 6.91 15.10 11.18
N ARG A 202 7.76 15.63 10.30
CA ARG A 202 8.92 16.46 10.67
C ARG A 202 9.19 17.60 9.69
N THR A 203 8.23 17.89 8.83
CA THR A 203 8.23 19.08 7.97
C THR A 203 7.15 20.06 8.38
N THR A 204 7.40 21.33 8.22
CA THR A 204 6.44 22.38 8.60
C THR A 204 5.31 22.44 7.58
N ASN A 205 4.08 22.36 8.07
CA ASN A 205 2.87 22.77 7.38
C ASN A 205 1.92 23.34 8.44
N GLU A 206 1.51 24.59 8.24
CA GLU A 206 0.72 25.33 9.25
C GLU A 206 -0.72 24.82 9.36
N ASP A 207 -1.29 24.31 8.26
CA ASP A 207 -2.66 23.80 8.23
C ASP A 207 -2.67 22.26 8.12
N THR A 208 -3.03 21.60 9.22
CA THR A 208 -3.20 20.14 9.27
C THR A 208 -4.56 19.68 8.75
N LEU A 209 -5.43 20.62 8.33
CA LEU A 209 -6.82 20.37 7.93
C LEU A 209 -7.65 19.61 8.98
N GLY A 210 -7.23 19.64 10.23
CA GLY A 210 -7.87 18.94 11.35
C GLY A 210 -7.47 17.47 11.49
N VAL A 211 -6.48 16.99 10.72
CA VAL A 211 -5.87 15.67 10.93
C VAL A 211 -5.03 15.68 12.21
N ASN A 212 -5.09 14.60 12.96
CA ASN A 212 -4.28 14.42 14.15
C ASN A 212 -2.83 14.12 13.78
N ILE A 213 -1.91 14.98 14.20
CA ILE A 213 -0.48 14.85 13.93
C ILE A 213 0.23 14.33 15.17
N ILE A 214 1.02 13.28 15.00
CA ILE A 214 2.01 12.79 15.95
C ILE A 214 3.36 13.00 15.31
N ASP A 215 4.07 14.02 15.70
CA ASP A 215 5.33 14.37 15.08
C ASP A 215 6.48 13.41 15.45
N ALA A 216 7.58 13.52 14.73
CA ALA A 216 8.72 12.64 14.92
C ALA A 216 9.38 12.78 16.30
N ARG A 217 9.29 13.95 16.96
CA ARG A 217 9.82 14.16 18.30
C ARG A 217 8.95 13.43 19.32
N GLU A 218 7.63 13.56 19.22
CA GLU A 218 6.69 12.85 20.08
C GLU A 218 6.89 11.32 19.97
N VAL A 219 7.09 10.80 18.75
CA VAL A 219 7.40 9.36 18.54
C VAL A 219 8.69 8.97 19.22
N HIS A 220 9.73 9.81 19.13
CA HIS A 220 11.04 9.54 19.74
C HIS A 220 10.96 9.60 21.28
N GLU A 221 10.28 10.57 21.83
CA GLU A 221 10.19 10.80 23.29
C GLU A 221 9.32 9.76 24.00
N ASN A 222 8.17 9.40 23.41
CA ASN A 222 7.22 8.48 24.06
C ASN A 222 7.42 7.01 23.64
N GLY A 223 8.09 6.75 22.53
CA GLY A 223 8.26 5.42 21.97
C GLY A 223 7.00 4.85 21.30
N PRO A 224 7.14 3.79 20.48
CA PRO A 224 6.05 3.29 19.63
C PRO A 224 4.86 2.72 20.40
N VAL A 225 5.08 2.16 21.58
CA VAL A 225 4.03 1.56 22.41
C VAL A 225 3.05 2.61 22.93
N GLU A 226 3.57 3.73 23.46
CA GLU A 226 2.71 4.81 23.97
C GLU A 226 2.01 5.56 22.84
N VAL A 227 2.69 5.77 21.71
CA VAL A 227 2.10 6.33 20.50
C VAL A 227 0.95 5.46 20.00
N ALA A 228 1.12 4.14 19.95
CA ALA A 228 0.07 3.21 19.55
C ALA A 228 -1.13 3.22 20.51
N LYS A 229 -0.91 3.35 21.83
CA LYS A 229 -1.98 3.45 22.83
C LYS A 229 -2.83 4.71 22.65
N LYS A 230 -2.20 5.86 22.41
CA LYS A 230 -2.89 7.14 22.16
C LYS A 230 -3.82 7.04 20.94
N ASN A 231 -3.46 6.27 19.93
CA ASN A 231 -4.21 6.14 18.67
C ASN A 231 -5.34 5.09 18.71
N LYS A 232 -5.33 4.14 19.63
CA LYS A 232 -6.38 3.11 19.73
C LYS A 232 -7.80 3.66 19.91
N ILE A 233 -7.93 4.89 20.39
CA ILE A 233 -9.23 5.48 20.71
C ILE A 233 -9.98 5.92 19.46
N ASN A 234 -9.29 6.34 18.41
CA ASN A 234 -9.89 6.94 17.21
C ASN A 234 -10.26 5.93 16.11
N PHE A 235 -9.65 4.73 16.11
CA PHE A 235 -9.81 3.75 15.04
C PHE A 235 -10.98 2.75 15.20
N ARG A 236 -11.71 2.76 16.30
CA ARG A 236 -12.68 1.68 16.63
C ARG A 236 -13.99 1.65 15.83
N LYS A 237 -14.28 2.63 14.96
CA LYS A 237 -15.61 2.78 14.33
C LYS A 237 -15.64 3.07 12.83
N SER A 238 -14.51 3.10 12.14
CA SER A 238 -14.45 3.49 10.73
C SER A 238 -13.59 2.55 9.89
N THR A 239 -13.78 2.57 8.58
CA THR A 239 -12.91 1.88 7.63
C THR A 239 -11.59 2.61 7.52
N HIS A 240 -10.49 1.89 7.64
CA HIS A 240 -9.15 2.47 7.69
C HIS A 240 -8.34 2.17 6.44
N ILE A 241 -7.56 3.14 6.02
CA ILE A 241 -6.50 2.99 5.03
C ILE A 241 -5.16 3.22 5.72
N LEU A 242 -4.29 2.21 5.65
CA LEU A 242 -2.92 2.32 6.09
C LEU A 242 -2.05 2.80 4.93
N ASN A 243 -1.34 3.89 5.14
CA ASN A 243 -0.38 4.44 4.20
C ASN A 243 1.00 4.54 4.85
N ILE A 244 2.01 3.96 4.21
CA ILE A 244 3.39 3.98 4.69
C ILE A 244 4.28 4.50 3.58
N ARG A 245 5.08 5.53 3.89
CA ARG A 245 6.10 6.09 3.02
C ARG A 245 7.46 6.03 3.71
N TYR A 246 8.44 5.49 3.01
CA TYR A 246 9.84 5.41 3.44
C TYR A 246 10.69 6.46 2.75
#